data_4ca4ebd71dde0a67cdeb259eff65ca00
#
_entry.id   4ca4ebd71dde0a67cdeb259eff65ca00
#
_cell.length_a   1.000
_cell.length_b   1.000
_cell.length_c   1.000
_cell.angle_alpha   90.00
_cell.angle_beta   90.00
_cell.angle_gamma   90.00
#
_symmetry.space_group_name_H-M   'P 1'
#
loop_
_entity.id
_entity.type
_entity.pdbx_description
1 polymer ?
#
loop_
_entity_poly.entity_id
_entity_poly.type
_entity_poly.pdbx_seq_one_letter_code
_entity_poly.pdbx_strand_id
1 'polypeptide(L)'
;MRNLLVMMASDGGQAGGDGKSGPKPRVPYWHLWTDENGVSHQKECALTSFELKGVGGADPQWNNKHEKVPSTVVVTVQPVGWVGDWHENPAPQWIVVLSGRWWIESMDGTRIEQGPGEFSFGEDQDCTKSADGRKGHRSGTIGDQPAVLMTVQLHIDPKHQPCHIS
;
A
#
# COMPACT_ATOMS: atom_id res chain seq x y z
N MET A 1 -7.10 11.07 13.02
CA MET A 1 -7.48 10.97 11.59
C MET A 1 -6.38 11.65 10.78
N ARG A 2 -5.46 10.89 10.20
CA ARG A 2 -4.63 11.45 9.13
C ARG A 2 -5.52 11.45 7.88
N ASN A 3 -5.93 12.63 7.44
CA ASN A 3 -6.53 12.77 6.12
C ASN A 3 -5.49 12.29 5.11
N LEU A 4 -5.91 11.42 4.20
CA LEU A 4 -5.15 11.12 2.99
C LEU A 4 -4.97 12.45 2.23
N LEU A 5 -3.90 13.18 2.60
CA LEU A 5 -3.58 14.44 1.95
C LEU A 5 -2.82 14.10 0.67
N VAL A 6 -3.52 14.15 -0.45
CA VAL A 6 -2.86 14.20 -1.76
C VAL A 6 -2.01 15.47 -1.77
N MET A 7 -0.72 15.33 -1.45
CA MET A 7 0.20 16.46 -1.48
C MET A 7 0.48 16.83 -2.94
N MET A 8 0.03 18.02 -3.33
CA MET A 8 0.40 18.63 -4.59
C MET A 8 1.79 19.27 -4.40
N ALA A 9 2.81 18.76 -5.09
CA ALA A 9 4.14 19.34 -5.05
C ALA A 9 4.11 20.73 -5.70
N SER A 10 4.48 21.78 -4.96
CA SER A 10 4.69 23.12 -5.48
C SER A 10 6.12 23.23 -6.01
N ASP A 11 6.37 22.82 -7.24
CA ASP A 11 7.57 23.25 -7.95
C ASP A 11 7.28 24.58 -8.66
N GLY A 12 8.09 25.60 -8.34
CA GLY A 12 8.03 26.92 -8.94
C GLY A 12 8.54 26.90 -10.39
N GLY A 13 7.71 26.44 -11.30
CA GLY A 13 7.92 26.45 -12.75
C GLY A 13 6.79 27.22 -13.44
N GLN A 14 7.15 28.20 -14.25
CA GLN A 14 6.28 29.12 -14.97
C GLN A 14 5.13 28.41 -15.70
N ALA A 15 3.88 28.75 -15.33
CA ALA A 15 2.66 28.28 -15.95
C ALA A 15 2.46 28.90 -17.33
N GLY A 16 2.51 28.07 -18.33
CA GLY A 16 1.90 28.34 -19.64
C GLY A 16 1.06 27.12 -19.99
N GLY A 17 -0.26 27.18 -19.88
CA GLY A 17 -1.16 26.12 -20.34
C GLY A 17 -2.37 25.91 -19.41
N ASP A 18 -3.51 26.15 -19.95
CA ASP A 18 -4.88 25.77 -19.59
C ASP A 18 -5.17 25.31 -18.16
N GLY A 19 -5.81 26.15 -17.38
CA GLY A 19 -6.09 26.10 -15.96
C GLY A 19 -6.86 24.89 -15.39
N LYS A 20 -6.70 23.67 -15.91
CA LYS A 20 -7.35 22.44 -15.43
C LYS A 20 -6.40 21.36 -14.92
N SER A 21 -5.10 21.53 -15.11
CA SER A 21 -4.13 20.50 -14.78
C SER A 21 -3.28 20.86 -13.57
N GLY A 22 -3.74 21.00 -12.39
CA GLY A 22 -2.93 21.29 -11.20
C GLY A 22 -1.57 20.56 -11.17
N PRO A 23 -0.70 20.78 -10.17
CA PRO A 23 0.59 20.14 -10.06
C PRO A 23 0.45 18.61 -10.06
N LYS A 24 1.47 17.91 -10.55
CA LYS A 24 1.52 16.44 -10.60
C LYS A 24 1.30 15.86 -9.20
N PRO A 25 0.35 14.92 -9.01
CA PRO A 25 0.02 14.40 -7.69
C PRO A 25 1.11 13.49 -7.13
N ARG A 26 1.12 13.38 -5.81
CA ARG A 26 1.92 12.44 -5.04
C ARG A 26 0.97 11.72 -4.07
N VAL A 27 0.85 10.40 -4.19
CA VAL A 27 -0.07 9.60 -3.37
C VAL A 27 0.75 8.67 -2.46
N PRO A 28 0.72 8.87 -1.13
CA PRO A 28 1.48 8.06 -0.20
C PRO A 28 0.89 6.66 -0.06
N TYR A 29 1.75 5.66 0.17
CA TYR A 29 1.39 4.31 0.56
C TYR A 29 2.45 3.72 1.49
N TRP A 30 2.07 2.71 2.28
CA TRP A 30 3.02 1.93 3.06
C TRP A 30 3.50 0.73 2.26
N HIS A 31 4.82 0.48 2.30
CA HIS A 31 5.44 -0.69 1.69
C HIS A 31 5.96 -1.61 2.77
N LEU A 32 5.43 -2.83 2.83
CA LEU A 32 5.92 -3.95 3.63
C LEU A 32 6.77 -4.84 2.71
N TRP A 33 8.04 -5.04 3.06
CA TRP A 33 9.00 -5.75 2.21
C TRP A 33 10.02 -6.53 3.05
N THR A 34 10.69 -7.53 2.46
CA THR A 34 11.73 -8.36 3.10
C THR A 34 13.11 -7.91 2.66
N ASP A 35 14.04 -7.73 3.61
CA ASP A 35 15.44 -7.39 3.32
C ASP A 35 16.29 -8.64 2.98
N GLU A 36 17.58 -8.42 2.68
CA GLU A 36 18.55 -9.47 2.35
C GLU A 36 18.82 -10.45 3.49
N ASN A 37 18.49 -10.10 4.73
CA ASN A 37 18.63 -10.95 5.91
C ASN A 37 17.34 -11.75 6.21
N GLY A 38 16.31 -11.59 5.39
CA GLY A 38 15.00 -12.22 5.57
C GLY A 38 14.15 -11.57 6.65
N VAL A 39 14.38 -10.30 6.98
CA VAL A 39 13.61 -9.53 7.96
C VAL A 39 12.62 -8.63 7.24
N SER A 40 11.36 -8.65 7.66
CA SER A 40 10.36 -7.75 7.11
C SER A 40 10.43 -6.35 7.74
N HIS A 41 10.21 -5.34 6.91
CA HIS A 41 10.23 -3.92 7.25
C HIS A 41 9.02 -3.19 6.68
N GLN A 42 8.72 -2.02 7.20
CA GLN A 42 7.73 -1.11 6.64
C GLN A 42 8.32 0.27 6.38
N LYS A 43 7.95 0.86 5.24
CA LYS A 43 8.40 2.19 4.82
C LYS A 43 7.28 2.96 4.15
N GLU A 44 7.15 4.25 4.46
CA GLU A 44 6.27 5.14 3.71
C GLU A 44 6.91 5.47 2.36
N CYS A 45 6.18 5.18 1.28
CA CYS A 45 6.53 5.41 -0.11
C CYS A 45 5.49 6.30 -0.78
N ALA A 46 5.66 6.58 -2.08
CA ALA A 46 4.65 7.35 -2.81
C ALA A 46 4.60 6.97 -4.28
N LEU A 47 3.40 6.92 -4.82
CA LEU A 47 3.16 6.92 -6.25
C LEU A 47 3.40 8.35 -6.77
N THR A 48 4.25 8.47 -7.77
CA THR A 48 4.64 9.75 -8.39
C THR A 48 4.63 9.71 -9.91
N SER A 49 4.57 8.52 -10.50
CA SER A 49 4.60 8.31 -11.95
C SER A 49 3.23 8.51 -12.60
N PHE A 50 2.65 9.70 -12.40
CA PHE A 50 1.35 10.05 -12.98
C PHE A 50 1.49 10.67 -14.36
N GLU A 51 0.57 10.32 -15.25
CA GLU A 51 0.38 10.94 -16.59
C GLU A 51 -1.00 11.57 -16.67
N LEU A 52 -1.06 12.81 -17.16
CA LEU A 52 -2.34 13.49 -17.41
C LEU A 52 -2.89 13.07 -18.77
N LYS A 53 -3.94 12.28 -18.79
CA LYS A 53 -4.61 11.85 -20.02
C LYS A 53 -6.06 11.44 -19.80
N GLY A 54 -6.87 11.55 -20.86
CA GLY A 54 -8.22 11.01 -20.89
C GLY A 54 -8.21 9.46 -20.97
N VAL A 55 -9.18 8.83 -20.31
CA VAL A 55 -9.41 7.39 -20.35
C VAL A 55 -10.87 7.14 -20.74
N GLY A 56 -11.09 6.33 -21.79
CA GLY A 56 -12.45 5.98 -22.24
C GLY A 56 -13.30 7.16 -22.72
N GLY A 57 -12.68 8.22 -23.23
CA GLY A 57 -13.38 9.43 -23.70
C GLY A 57 -13.69 10.46 -22.60
N ALA A 58 -13.26 10.23 -21.36
CA ALA A 58 -13.38 11.21 -20.28
C ALA A 58 -12.35 12.35 -20.44
N ASP A 59 -12.62 13.51 -19.82
CA ASP A 59 -11.67 14.59 -19.71
C ASP A 59 -10.34 14.11 -19.09
N PRO A 60 -9.20 14.77 -19.40
CA PRO A 60 -7.90 14.41 -18.85
C PRO A 60 -7.90 14.39 -17.32
N GLN A 61 -7.34 13.33 -16.78
CA GLN A 61 -7.13 13.10 -15.34
C GLN A 61 -5.75 12.50 -15.09
N TRP A 62 -5.21 12.66 -13.89
CA TRP A 62 -3.94 12.09 -13.52
C TRP A 62 -4.07 10.58 -13.29
N ASN A 63 -3.33 9.77 -14.06
CA ASN A 63 -3.34 8.31 -13.97
C ASN A 63 -1.94 7.80 -13.65
N ASN A 64 -1.82 6.97 -12.62
CA ASN A 64 -0.66 6.12 -12.37
C ASN A 64 -1.07 4.70 -12.78
N LYS A 65 -0.51 4.20 -13.87
CA LYS A 65 -0.88 2.92 -14.46
C LYS A 65 0.22 1.91 -14.24
N HIS A 66 -0.07 0.87 -13.48
CA HIS A 66 0.82 -0.28 -13.33
C HIS A 66 0.76 -1.22 -14.53
N GLU A 67 1.78 -2.07 -14.65
CA GLU A 67 1.83 -3.11 -15.68
C GLU A 67 0.63 -4.07 -15.54
N LYS A 68 0.20 -4.60 -16.67
CA LYS A 68 -0.87 -5.60 -16.71
C LYS A 68 -0.30 -6.97 -16.31
N VAL A 69 -0.69 -7.46 -15.15
CA VAL A 69 -0.31 -8.78 -14.64
C VAL A 69 -1.55 -9.58 -14.23
N PRO A 70 -1.50 -10.93 -14.24
CA PRO A 70 -2.55 -11.74 -13.65
C PRO A 70 -2.74 -11.37 -12.18
N SER A 71 -3.99 -11.26 -11.73
CA SER A 71 -4.28 -10.85 -10.36
C SER A 71 -5.54 -11.50 -9.82
N THR A 72 -5.61 -11.64 -8.50
CA THR A 72 -6.80 -12.10 -7.77
C THR A 72 -7.25 -11.00 -6.82
N VAL A 73 -8.54 -10.66 -6.86
CA VAL A 73 -9.14 -9.70 -5.92
C VAL A 73 -9.82 -10.46 -4.79
N VAL A 74 -9.50 -10.09 -3.55
CA VAL A 74 -10.10 -10.66 -2.33
C VAL A 74 -10.66 -9.54 -1.48
N VAL A 75 -11.87 -9.70 -0.96
CA VAL A 75 -12.43 -8.82 0.07
C VAL A 75 -12.47 -9.59 1.37
N THR A 76 -11.81 -9.04 2.39
CA THR A 76 -11.68 -9.66 3.72
C THR A 76 -12.38 -8.80 4.76
N VAL A 77 -13.11 -9.44 5.65
CA VAL A 77 -13.67 -8.79 6.85
C VAL A 77 -12.97 -9.36 8.06
N GLN A 78 -12.22 -8.53 8.77
CA GLN A 78 -11.59 -8.86 10.04
C GLN A 78 -12.52 -8.42 11.18
N PRO A 79 -13.03 -9.33 12.02
CA PRO A 79 -13.92 -8.97 13.11
C PRO A 79 -13.29 -8.00 14.12
N VAL A 80 -14.12 -7.37 14.92
CA VAL A 80 -13.64 -6.57 16.07
C VAL A 80 -12.77 -7.41 16.99
N GLY A 81 -11.60 -6.89 17.35
CA GLY A 81 -10.64 -7.59 18.22
C GLY A 81 -9.87 -8.73 17.55
N TRP A 82 -10.04 -8.94 16.24
CA TRP A 82 -9.25 -9.94 15.51
C TRP A 82 -7.76 -9.59 15.52
N VAL A 83 -6.92 -10.57 15.81
CA VAL A 83 -5.45 -10.49 15.72
C VAL A 83 -4.96 -11.75 15.02
N GLY A 84 -4.24 -11.58 13.92
CA GLY A 84 -3.60 -12.66 13.19
C GLY A 84 -2.24 -13.02 13.75
N ASP A 85 -1.84 -14.28 13.57
CA ASP A 85 -0.49 -14.74 13.85
C ASP A 85 0.50 -14.22 12.78
N TRP A 86 1.82 -14.38 13.06
CA TRP A 86 2.87 -14.06 12.12
C TRP A 86 2.76 -14.89 10.84
N HIS A 87 2.68 -14.23 9.69
CA HIS A 87 2.58 -14.86 8.38
C HIS A 87 3.08 -13.92 7.29
N GLU A 88 3.44 -14.47 6.13
CA GLU A 88 3.77 -13.71 4.93
C GLU A 88 2.50 -13.45 4.11
N ASN A 89 2.51 -12.40 3.30
CA ASN A 89 1.51 -12.25 2.26
C ASN A 89 1.60 -13.43 1.27
N PRO A 90 0.48 -13.98 0.78
CA PRO A 90 0.52 -15.14 -0.14
C PRO A 90 1.14 -14.81 -1.50
N ALA A 91 1.14 -13.55 -1.89
CA ALA A 91 1.75 -12.97 -3.08
C ALA A 91 1.96 -11.47 -2.86
N PRO A 92 2.81 -10.79 -3.64
CA PRO A 92 2.83 -9.33 -3.67
C PRO A 92 1.43 -8.78 -3.90
N GLN A 93 0.96 -7.85 -3.06
CA GLN A 93 -0.43 -7.41 -3.11
C GLN A 93 -0.64 -5.98 -2.66
N TRP A 94 -1.55 -5.30 -3.33
CA TRP A 94 -2.15 -4.06 -2.82
C TRP A 94 -3.22 -4.39 -1.79
N ILE A 95 -3.22 -3.66 -0.67
CA ILE A 95 -4.20 -3.79 0.40
C ILE A 95 -4.80 -2.41 0.63
N VAL A 96 -6.10 -2.29 0.42
CA VAL A 96 -6.86 -1.03 0.55
C VAL A 96 -7.86 -1.17 1.69
N VAL A 97 -7.84 -0.24 2.63
CA VAL A 97 -8.84 -0.21 3.70
C VAL A 97 -10.12 0.44 3.17
N LEU A 98 -11.20 -0.34 3.10
CA LEU A 98 -12.51 0.13 2.67
C LEU A 98 -13.31 0.74 3.84
N SER A 99 -13.26 0.10 5.01
CA SER A 99 -13.89 0.61 6.24
C SER A 99 -13.25 0.02 7.49
N GLY A 100 -13.52 0.61 8.65
CA GLY A 100 -12.85 0.24 9.90
C GLY A 100 -11.39 0.69 9.92
N ARG A 101 -10.62 0.11 10.82
CA ARG A 101 -9.19 0.39 10.97
C ARG A 101 -8.45 -0.88 11.31
N TRP A 102 -7.21 -1.01 10.87
CA TRP A 102 -6.33 -2.11 11.20
C TRP A 102 -4.91 -1.63 11.44
N TRP A 103 -4.10 -2.49 12.03
CA TRP A 103 -2.67 -2.30 12.22
C TRP A 103 -1.89 -3.45 11.60
N ILE A 104 -0.66 -3.18 11.19
CA ILE A 104 0.30 -4.15 10.68
C ILE A 104 1.61 -3.94 11.43
N GLU A 105 2.26 -5.03 11.84
CA GLU A 105 3.56 -5.02 12.51
C GLU A 105 4.53 -5.94 11.75
N SER A 106 5.66 -5.40 11.30
CA SER A 106 6.75 -6.14 10.65
C SER A 106 7.72 -6.73 11.67
N MET A 107 8.60 -7.65 11.22
CA MET A 107 9.55 -8.36 12.09
C MET A 107 10.52 -7.43 12.80
N ASP A 108 10.86 -6.28 12.23
CA ASP A 108 11.70 -5.24 12.83
C ASP A 108 11.00 -4.47 13.98
N GLY A 109 9.74 -4.79 14.26
CA GLY A 109 8.93 -4.15 15.30
C GLY A 109 8.23 -2.87 14.84
N THR A 110 8.38 -2.45 13.59
CA THR A 110 7.66 -1.31 13.05
C THR A 110 6.18 -1.64 12.95
N ARG A 111 5.34 -0.85 13.61
CA ARG A 111 3.89 -0.98 13.59
C ARG A 111 3.25 0.28 13.02
N ILE A 112 2.40 0.09 12.03
CA ILE A 112 1.61 1.15 11.41
C ILE A 112 0.12 0.89 11.59
N GLU A 113 -0.67 1.93 11.48
CA GLU A 113 -2.12 1.88 11.50
C GLU A 113 -2.69 2.53 10.25
N GLN A 114 -3.70 1.90 9.67
CA GLN A 114 -4.37 2.39 8.47
C GLN A 114 -5.88 2.43 8.67
N GLY A 115 -6.52 3.42 8.06
CA GLY A 115 -7.96 3.62 8.01
C GLY A 115 -8.48 3.75 6.58
N PRO A 116 -9.79 4.03 6.41
CA PRO A 116 -10.42 4.10 5.10
C PRO A 116 -9.72 5.06 4.14
N GLY A 117 -9.44 4.60 2.91
CA GLY A 117 -8.73 5.33 1.87
C GLY A 117 -7.20 5.23 1.95
N GLU A 118 -6.64 4.74 3.05
CA GLU A 118 -5.23 4.41 3.14
C GLU A 118 -4.96 3.02 2.57
N PHE A 119 -3.76 2.82 2.02
CA PHE A 119 -3.39 1.56 1.40
C PHE A 119 -1.90 1.25 1.54
N SER A 120 -1.59 -0.01 1.38
CA SER A 120 -0.22 -0.53 1.43
C SER A 120 0.05 -1.49 0.28
N PHE A 121 1.33 -1.68 -0.02
CA PHE A 121 1.82 -2.76 -0.85
C PHE A 121 2.60 -3.73 0.03
N GLY A 122 2.17 -4.99 0.06
CA GLY A 122 2.80 -6.06 0.85
C GLY A 122 3.51 -7.04 -0.07
N GLU A 123 4.82 -7.15 0.09
CA GLU A 123 5.67 -8.15 -0.60
C GLU A 123 6.74 -8.71 0.37
N ASP A 124 6.27 -9.15 1.53
CA ASP A 124 7.12 -9.71 2.60
C ASP A 124 7.33 -11.23 2.48
N GLN A 125 7.30 -11.77 1.26
CA GLN A 125 7.68 -13.15 1.00
C GLN A 125 9.16 -13.37 1.30
N ASP A 126 9.55 -14.65 1.43
CA ASP A 126 10.93 -15.10 1.65
C ASP A 126 11.56 -14.64 2.97
N CYS A 127 10.74 -14.31 3.97
CA CYS A 127 11.24 -14.04 5.31
C CYS A 127 11.90 -15.27 5.95
N THR A 128 12.98 -15.04 6.66
CA THR A 128 13.60 -16.05 7.50
C THR A 128 12.92 -16.10 8.87
N LYS A 129 12.47 -17.27 9.30
CA LYS A 129 11.84 -17.40 10.62
C LYS A 129 12.85 -17.05 11.70
N SER A 130 12.53 -16.07 12.54
CA SER A 130 13.35 -15.65 13.66
C SER A 130 13.34 -16.67 14.82
N ALA A 131 14.28 -16.57 15.77
CA ALA A 131 14.38 -17.45 16.91
C ALA A 131 13.13 -17.42 17.82
N ASP A 132 12.44 -16.31 17.90
CA ASP A 132 11.18 -16.14 18.63
C ASP A 132 9.92 -16.50 17.81
N GLY A 133 10.12 -17.05 16.60
CA GLY A 133 9.05 -17.62 15.78
C GLY A 133 8.38 -16.64 14.81
N ARG A 134 8.80 -15.38 14.75
CA ARG A 134 8.26 -14.38 13.81
C ARG A 134 8.66 -14.70 12.36
N LYS A 135 7.72 -14.54 11.43
CA LYS A 135 7.95 -14.65 9.98
C LYS A 135 6.91 -13.80 9.23
N GLY A 136 7.36 -12.91 8.39
CA GLY A 136 6.47 -11.99 7.67
C GLY A 136 5.98 -10.83 8.54
N HIS A 137 4.70 -10.75 8.73
CA HIS A 137 4.03 -9.73 9.53
C HIS A 137 2.92 -10.33 10.39
N ARG A 138 2.43 -9.54 11.33
CA ARG A 138 1.14 -9.78 11.97
C ARG A 138 0.27 -8.55 11.87
N SER A 139 -1.03 -8.71 12.00
CA SER A 139 -1.98 -7.61 11.87
C SER A 139 -3.19 -7.81 12.79
N GLY A 140 -3.97 -6.76 12.98
CA GLY A 140 -5.17 -6.84 13.80
C GLY A 140 -6.10 -5.65 13.61
N THR A 141 -7.35 -5.81 14.04
CA THR A 141 -8.39 -4.79 13.98
C THR A 141 -8.22 -3.76 15.10
N ILE A 142 -8.55 -2.51 14.82
CA ILE A 142 -8.52 -1.41 15.79
C ILE A 142 -9.94 -0.88 15.99
N GLY A 143 -10.29 -0.65 17.27
CA GLY A 143 -11.56 -0.02 17.66
C GLY A 143 -12.73 -1.00 17.72
N ASP A 144 -13.93 -0.47 17.59
CA ASP A 144 -15.21 -1.15 17.81
C ASP A 144 -15.95 -1.53 16.52
N GLN A 145 -15.29 -1.36 15.36
CA GLN A 145 -15.81 -1.72 14.06
C GLN A 145 -14.91 -2.77 13.40
N PRO A 146 -15.47 -3.73 12.63
CA PRO A 146 -14.66 -4.64 11.83
C PRO A 146 -13.87 -3.86 10.76
N ALA A 147 -12.66 -4.33 10.45
CA ALA A 147 -11.91 -3.81 9.32
C ALA A 147 -12.31 -4.56 8.04
N VAL A 148 -12.68 -3.82 7.00
CA VAL A 148 -12.96 -4.37 5.67
C VAL A 148 -11.84 -3.96 4.74
N LEU A 149 -11.15 -4.94 4.19
CA LEU A 149 -9.99 -4.77 3.33
C LEU A 149 -10.28 -5.32 1.94
N MET A 150 -9.83 -4.62 0.90
CA MET A 150 -9.75 -5.17 -0.44
C MET A 150 -8.28 -5.39 -0.77
N THR A 151 -7.92 -6.61 -1.13
CA THR A 151 -6.58 -6.96 -1.60
C THR A 151 -6.60 -7.28 -3.09
N VAL A 152 -5.57 -6.80 -3.80
CA VAL A 152 -5.29 -7.18 -5.19
C VAL A 152 -3.96 -7.92 -5.19
N GLN A 153 -4.04 -9.25 -5.18
CA GLN A 153 -2.88 -10.13 -5.21
C GLN A 153 -2.33 -10.21 -6.63
N LEU A 154 -1.05 -9.87 -6.80
CA LEU A 154 -0.38 -9.87 -8.10
C LEU A 154 0.39 -11.18 -8.25
N HIS A 155 0.18 -11.89 -9.34
CA HIS A 155 0.89 -13.14 -9.61
C HIS A 155 2.27 -12.83 -10.25
N ILE A 156 3.14 -12.25 -9.43
CA ILE A 156 4.51 -11.86 -9.77
C ILE A 156 5.46 -12.26 -8.64
N ASP A 157 6.76 -12.28 -8.91
CA ASP A 157 7.77 -12.47 -7.87
C ASP A 157 8.01 -11.17 -7.07
N PRO A 158 8.30 -11.25 -5.76
CA PRO A 158 8.66 -10.10 -4.95
C PRO A 158 9.99 -9.51 -5.39
N LYS A 159 10.15 -8.18 -5.28
CA LYS A 159 11.38 -7.49 -5.68
C LYS A 159 12.35 -7.23 -4.53
N HIS A 160 11.92 -7.39 -3.29
CA HIS A 160 12.74 -7.16 -2.09
C HIS A 160 13.43 -5.79 -2.05
N GLN A 161 12.86 -4.79 -2.69
CA GLN A 161 13.39 -3.44 -2.79
C GLN A 161 12.33 -2.42 -2.36
N PRO A 162 12.58 -1.63 -1.30
CA PRO A 162 11.58 -0.68 -0.82
C PRO A 162 11.29 0.42 -1.84
N CYS A 163 10.02 0.83 -1.94
CA CYS A 163 9.56 1.92 -2.79
C CYS A 163 9.86 1.78 -4.29
N HIS A 164 9.94 0.56 -4.80
CA HIS A 164 10.19 0.33 -6.23
C HIS A 164 8.98 0.67 -7.12
N ILE A 165 7.80 0.84 -6.54
CA ILE A 165 6.59 1.29 -7.24
C ILE A 165 6.45 2.81 -7.04
N SER A 166 6.45 3.55 -8.13
CA SER A 166 6.45 5.02 -8.12
C SER A 166 5.33 5.66 -8.93
#